data_10d455761dfd9744adb46d16c517c0d5
#
_entry.id   10d455761dfd9744adb46d16c517c0d5
#
_cell.length_a   1.000
_cell.length_b   1.000
_cell.length_c   1.000
_cell.angle_alpha   90.00
_cell.angle_beta   90.00
_cell.angle_gamma   90.00
#
_symmetry.space_group_name_H-M   'P 1'
#
loop_
_entity.id
_entity.type
_entity.pdbx_description
1 polymer ?
#
loop_
_entity_poly.entity_id
_entity_poly.type
_entity_poly.pdbx_seq_one_letter_code
_entity_poly.pdbx_strand_id
1 'polypeptide(L)'
;MFTHVTVGSNDIEASRKFYDAALGALGVDPGQPDAKGRIWYRTARGAFAVGTPLDGEAASCANGGTIGFAARTPEMVQAFHDAGAAAGGVSIEDPPGPRQGPFGPLVLAYLRDPSGNKICALHRPA
;
A
#
# COMPACT_ATOMS: atom_id res chain seq x y z
N MET A 1 -13.39 5.25 -10.35
CA MET A 1 -14.36 5.07 -9.27
C MET A 1 -13.93 5.81 -8.01
N PHE A 2 -12.79 5.52 -7.41
CA PHE A 2 -12.34 6.22 -6.20
C PHE A 2 -11.55 7.47 -6.55
N THR A 3 -11.79 8.57 -5.81
CA THR A 3 -10.93 9.76 -5.91
C THR A 3 -9.69 9.56 -5.04
N HIS A 4 -9.88 9.03 -3.85
CA HIS A 4 -8.79 8.77 -2.94
C HIS A 4 -9.19 7.71 -1.90
N VAL A 5 -8.16 7.12 -1.28
CA VAL A 5 -8.31 6.19 -0.14
C VAL A 5 -7.36 6.66 0.95
N THR A 6 -7.80 6.60 2.21
CA THR A 6 -7.00 7.02 3.35
C THR A 6 -6.93 5.89 4.37
N VAL A 7 -5.75 5.68 4.96
CA VAL A 7 -5.56 4.75 6.07
C VAL A 7 -4.95 5.47 7.26
N GLY A 8 -5.14 4.91 8.45
CA GLY A 8 -4.60 5.47 9.68
C GLY A 8 -3.18 5.00 9.95
N SER A 9 -2.42 5.84 10.65
CA SER A 9 -1.06 5.56 11.07
C SER A 9 -0.90 5.85 12.56
N ASN A 10 -0.14 5.00 13.25
CA ASN A 10 0.28 5.23 14.63
C ASN A 10 1.70 5.80 14.73
N ASP A 11 2.41 5.86 13.59
CA ASP A 11 3.74 6.44 13.48
C ASP A 11 3.91 6.92 12.04
N ILE A 12 3.71 8.20 11.83
CA ILE A 12 3.65 8.76 10.46
C ILE A 12 5.00 8.64 9.75
N GLU A 13 6.11 8.77 10.46
CA GLU A 13 7.43 8.65 9.84
C GLU A 13 7.72 7.21 9.41
N ALA A 14 7.34 6.23 10.23
CA ALA A 14 7.46 4.83 9.87
C ALA A 14 6.58 4.50 8.66
N SER A 15 5.35 5.01 8.63
CA SER A 15 4.43 4.82 7.51
C SER A 15 4.97 5.46 6.24
N ARG A 16 5.52 6.67 6.33
CA ARG A 16 6.11 7.37 5.19
C ARG A 16 7.28 6.59 4.60
N LYS A 17 8.18 6.13 5.45
CA LYS A 17 9.32 5.32 5.01
C LYS A 17 8.86 4.07 4.26
N PHE A 18 7.85 3.39 4.81
CA PHE A 18 7.29 2.18 4.21
C PHE A 18 6.66 2.48 2.85
N TYR A 19 5.73 3.45 2.78
CA TYR A 19 5.00 3.73 1.54
C TYR A 19 5.88 4.37 0.47
N ASP A 20 6.86 5.21 0.84
CA ASP A 20 7.82 5.73 -0.13
C ASP A 20 8.56 4.57 -0.81
N ALA A 21 8.95 3.54 -0.05
CA ALA A 21 9.64 2.37 -0.59
C ALA A 21 8.70 1.47 -1.40
N ALA A 22 7.58 1.06 -0.82
CA ALA A 22 6.67 0.10 -1.44
C ALA A 22 6.00 0.67 -2.69
N LEU A 23 5.43 1.87 -2.60
CA LEU A 23 4.79 2.52 -3.73
C LEU A 23 5.81 3.04 -4.75
N GLY A 24 7.01 3.41 -4.28
CA GLY A 24 8.11 3.77 -5.17
C GLY A 24 8.48 2.64 -6.11
N ALA A 25 8.42 1.39 -5.64
CA ALA A 25 8.64 0.21 -6.47
C ALA A 25 7.57 0.04 -7.57
N LEU A 26 6.41 0.66 -7.40
CA LEU A 26 5.33 0.69 -8.40
C LEU A 26 5.39 1.93 -9.29
N GLY A 27 6.41 2.78 -9.13
CA GLY A 27 6.57 3.99 -9.94
C GLY A 27 5.84 5.21 -9.39
N VAL A 28 5.37 5.17 -8.15
CA VAL A 28 4.70 6.31 -7.51
C VAL A 28 5.76 7.20 -6.86
N ASP A 29 5.65 8.51 -7.08
CA ASP A 29 6.57 9.48 -6.49
C ASP A 29 6.50 9.48 -4.96
N PRO A 30 7.58 9.90 -4.27
CA PRO A 30 7.57 10.02 -2.81
C PRO A 30 6.41 10.85 -2.30
N GLY A 31 5.89 10.48 -1.13
CA GLY A 31 4.75 11.14 -0.52
C GLY A 31 5.03 12.58 -0.12
N GLN A 32 3.99 13.41 -0.18
CA GLN A 32 4.05 14.83 0.16
C GLN A 32 3.13 15.13 1.34
N PRO A 33 3.62 15.82 2.38
CA PRO A 33 2.77 16.15 3.52
C PRO A 33 1.79 17.27 3.17
N ASP A 34 0.58 17.22 3.73
CA ASP A 34 -0.34 18.35 3.69
C ASP A 34 -0.23 19.15 4.99
N ALA A 35 -1.07 20.19 5.13
CA ALA A 35 -1.06 21.07 6.30
C ALA A 35 -1.41 20.35 7.61
N LYS A 36 -2.07 19.19 7.53
CA LYS A 36 -2.45 18.38 8.69
C LYS A 36 -1.48 17.24 8.97
N GLY A 37 -0.37 17.17 8.23
CA GLY A 37 0.64 16.13 8.41
C GLY A 37 0.31 14.79 7.76
N ARG A 38 -0.75 14.70 6.98
CA ARG A 38 -1.04 13.50 6.20
C ARG A 38 -0.09 13.43 5.03
N ILE A 39 0.34 12.23 4.69
CA ILE A 39 1.25 12.01 3.57
C ILE A 39 0.45 11.52 2.38
N TRP A 40 0.54 12.24 1.27
CA TRP A 40 -0.21 11.98 0.06
C TRP A 40 0.64 11.39 -1.05
N TYR A 41 0.10 10.36 -1.68
CA TYR A 41 0.69 9.72 -2.86
C TYR A 41 -0.31 9.89 -4.01
N ARG A 42 0.06 10.67 -5.01
CA ARG A 42 -0.84 11.05 -6.10
C ARG A 42 -0.36 10.51 -7.42
N THR A 43 -1.32 10.01 -8.22
CA THR A 43 -1.08 9.61 -9.61
C THR A 43 -2.22 10.14 -10.46
N ALA A 44 -2.11 9.97 -11.78
CA ALA A 44 -3.18 10.34 -12.71
C ALA A 44 -4.48 9.55 -12.47
N ARG A 45 -4.40 8.44 -11.74
CA ARG A 45 -5.54 7.53 -11.51
C ARG A 45 -6.21 7.72 -10.17
N GLY A 46 -5.62 8.49 -9.27
CA GLY A 46 -6.18 8.71 -7.95
C GLY A 46 -5.11 9.00 -6.93
N ALA A 47 -5.52 9.03 -5.68
CA ALA A 47 -4.63 9.37 -4.58
C ALA A 47 -4.79 8.40 -3.41
N PHE A 48 -3.70 8.21 -2.68
CA PHE A 48 -3.67 7.46 -1.45
C PHE A 48 -3.04 8.34 -0.37
N ALA A 49 -3.61 8.33 0.83
CA ALA A 49 -3.06 9.08 1.94
C ALA A 49 -2.94 8.23 3.19
N VAL A 50 -1.94 8.54 3.99
CA VAL A 50 -1.77 7.96 5.31
C VAL A 50 -1.66 9.07 6.34
N GLY A 51 -2.37 8.95 7.46
CA GLY A 51 -2.37 10.01 8.46
C GLY A 51 -2.83 9.53 9.83
N THR A 52 -2.63 10.38 10.81
CA THR A 52 -3.14 10.15 12.16
C THR A 52 -4.67 10.24 12.15
N PRO A 53 -5.38 9.32 12.83
CA PRO A 53 -6.83 9.42 12.93
C PRO A 53 -7.29 10.76 13.48
N LEU A 54 -8.36 11.29 12.89
CA LEU A 54 -8.86 12.64 13.21
C LEU A 54 -9.32 12.77 14.66
N ASP A 55 -9.80 11.68 15.26
CA ASP A 55 -10.29 11.68 16.65
C ASP A 55 -9.16 11.60 17.70
N GLY A 56 -7.89 11.49 17.26
CA GLY A 56 -6.76 11.38 18.17
C GLY A 56 -6.57 10.01 18.81
N GLU A 57 -7.44 9.06 18.52
CA GLU A 57 -7.31 7.69 19.02
C GLU A 57 -6.33 6.90 18.17
N ALA A 58 -5.90 5.73 18.66
CA ALA A 58 -5.02 4.86 17.92
C ALA A 58 -5.67 4.40 16.61
N ALA A 59 -4.88 4.33 15.55
CA ALA A 59 -5.33 3.79 14.29
C ALA A 59 -5.57 2.28 14.42
N SER A 60 -6.64 1.80 13.80
CA SER A 60 -6.91 0.37 13.66
C SER A 60 -6.70 -0.05 12.21
N CYS A 61 -6.50 -1.34 11.98
CA CYS A 61 -6.24 -1.86 10.63
C CYS A 61 -7.52 -2.19 9.83
N ALA A 62 -8.69 -1.81 10.33
CA ALA A 62 -9.98 -2.12 9.69
C ALA A 62 -10.06 -3.60 9.28
N ASN A 63 -10.16 -4.49 10.25
CA ASN A 63 -10.18 -5.93 10.02
C ASN A 63 -11.14 -6.31 8.88
N GLY A 64 -10.64 -7.00 7.85
CA GLY A 64 -11.39 -7.29 6.63
C GLY A 64 -11.12 -6.32 5.48
N GLY A 65 -10.47 -5.19 5.76
CA GLY A 65 -10.12 -4.21 4.73
C GLY A 65 -8.82 -4.59 4.02
N THR A 66 -8.78 -4.38 2.71
CA THR A 66 -7.57 -4.55 1.90
C THR A 66 -7.54 -3.46 0.84
N ILE A 67 -6.38 -2.84 0.65
CA ILE A 67 -6.20 -1.87 -0.42
C ILE A 67 -5.21 -2.46 -1.42
N GLY A 68 -5.65 -2.60 -2.68
CA GLY A 68 -4.82 -3.11 -3.75
C GLY A 68 -4.28 -2.00 -4.62
N PHE A 69 -2.97 -2.01 -4.85
CA PHE A 69 -2.29 -1.09 -5.75
C PHE A 69 -1.95 -1.79 -7.06
N ALA A 70 -2.15 -1.10 -8.17
CA ALA A 70 -1.89 -1.66 -9.48
C ALA A 70 -0.38 -1.74 -9.75
N ALA A 71 0.06 -2.90 -10.24
CA ALA A 71 1.43 -3.10 -10.71
C ALA A 71 1.39 -3.42 -12.21
N ARG A 72 2.27 -2.78 -12.98
CA ARG A 72 2.28 -2.95 -14.44
C ARG A 72 2.90 -4.26 -14.89
N THR A 73 3.73 -4.87 -14.04
CA THR A 73 4.43 -6.12 -14.36
C THR A 73 4.48 -7.03 -13.13
N PRO A 74 4.65 -8.35 -13.33
CA PRO A 74 4.88 -9.26 -12.19
C PRO A 74 6.13 -8.88 -11.38
N GLU A 75 7.17 -8.37 -12.05
CA GLU A 75 8.41 -7.95 -11.39
C GLU A 75 8.16 -6.77 -10.44
N MET A 76 7.25 -5.88 -10.78
CA MET A 76 6.86 -4.78 -9.90
C MET A 76 6.12 -5.27 -8.64
N VAL A 77 5.34 -6.35 -8.75
CA VAL A 77 4.71 -6.97 -7.59
C VAL A 77 5.77 -7.47 -6.62
N GLN A 78 6.78 -8.17 -7.14
CA GLN A 78 7.89 -8.65 -6.33
C GLN A 78 8.68 -7.50 -5.70
N ALA A 79 8.97 -6.45 -6.48
CA ALA A 79 9.70 -5.28 -6.01
C ALA A 79 8.95 -4.53 -4.91
N PHE A 80 7.63 -4.38 -5.06
CA PHE A 80 6.77 -3.80 -4.03
C PHE A 80 6.89 -4.58 -2.72
N HIS A 81 6.78 -5.90 -2.79
CA HIS A 81 6.87 -6.77 -1.62
C HIS A 81 8.22 -6.64 -0.94
N ASP A 82 9.30 -6.75 -1.70
CA ASP A 82 10.65 -6.76 -1.14
C ASP A 82 11.02 -5.40 -0.55
N ALA A 83 10.70 -4.32 -1.24
CA ALA A 83 10.95 -2.97 -0.76
C ALA A 83 10.14 -2.65 0.50
N GLY A 84 8.86 -3.02 0.51
CA GLY A 84 7.98 -2.80 1.66
C GLY A 84 8.42 -3.61 2.88
N ALA A 85 8.76 -4.88 2.70
CA ALA A 85 9.25 -5.72 3.78
C ALA A 85 10.56 -5.18 4.38
N ALA A 86 11.46 -4.68 3.53
CA ALA A 86 12.72 -4.09 3.98
C ALA A 86 12.51 -2.74 4.71
N ALA A 87 11.40 -2.06 4.46
CA ALA A 87 11.11 -0.73 5.03
C ALA A 87 10.09 -0.77 6.18
N GLY A 88 9.96 -1.89 6.87
CA GLY A 88 9.15 -2.01 8.08
C GLY A 88 7.81 -2.70 7.89
N GLY A 89 7.49 -3.19 6.70
CA GLY A 89 6.30 -3.98 6.46
C GLY A 89 6.48 -5.43 6.87
N VAL A 90 5.35 -6.14 6.98
CA VAL A 90 5.33 -7.56 7.32
C VAL A 90 4.66 -8.33 6.19
N SER A 91 5.36 -9.32 5.65
CA SER A 91 4.82 -10.20 4.63
C SER A 91 3.75 -11.10 5.24
N ILE A 92 2.59 -11.17 4.58
CA ILE A 92 1.47 -12.01 5.03
C ILE A 92 0.93 -12.82 3.85
N GLU A 93 0.17 -13.86 4.19
CA GLU A 93 -0.42 -14.81 3.24
C GLU A 93 0.67 -15.51 2.40
N ASP A 94 0.32 -15.97 1.21
CA ASP A 94 1.28 -16.71 0.38
C ASP A 94 2.36 -15.77 -0.17
N PRO A 95 3.55 -16.31 -0.50
CA PRO A 95 4.60 -15.51 -1.14
C PRO A 95 4.13 -14.83 -2.41
N PRO A 96 4.82 -13.75 -2.84
CA PRO A 96 4.50 -13.12 -4.12
C PRO A 96 4.46 -14.13 -5.26
N GLY A 97 3.43 -14.06 -6.08
CA GLY A 97 3.30 -14.96 -7.22
C GLY A 97 1.90 -15.05 -7.78
N PRO A 98 1.70 -16.02 -8.69
CA PRO A 98 0.41 -16.18 -9.37
C PRO A 98 -0.71 -16.63 -8.44
N ARG A 99 -1.92 -16.17 -8.77
CA ARG A 99 -3.18 -16.59 -8.12
C ARG A 99 -4.26 -16.74 -9.18
N GLN A 100 -5.29 -17.53 -8.86
CA GLN A 100 -6.53 -17.53 -9.62
C GLN A 100 -7.53 -16.60 -8.91
N GLY A 101 -7.83 -15.47 -9.53
CA GLY A 101 -8.80 -14.53 -9.00
C GLY A 101 -10.18 -14.76 -9.61
N PRO A 102 -11.20 -14.03 -9.09
CA PRO A 102 -12.57 -14.16 -9.61
C PRO A 102 -12.73 -13.71 -11.06
N PHE A 103 -11.79 -12.91 -11.56
CA PHE A 103 -11.81 -12.37 -12.92
C PHE A 103 -10.63 -12.90 -13.75
N GLY A 104 -10.08 -14.05 -13.39
CA GLY A 104 -8.99 -14.68 -14.12
C GLY A 104 -7.67 -14.68 -13.37
N PRO A 105 -6.58 -15.08 -14.05
CA PRO A 105 -5.26 -15.16 -13.42
C PRO A 105 -4.71 -13.78 -13.10
N LEU A 106 -3.96 -13.69 -12.02
CA LEU A 106 -3.29 -12.46 -11.60
C LEU A 106 -2.05 -12.79 -10.79
N VAL A 107 -1.22 -11.77 -10.52
CA VAL A 107 -0.04 -11.89 -9.67
C VAL A 107 -0.23 -10.95 -8.49
N LEU A 108 -0.04 -11.46 -7.29
CA LEU A 108 -0.29 -10.74 -6.02
C LEU A 108 0.87 -10.86 -5.06
N ALA A 109 0.99 -9.85 -4.21
CA ALA A 109 1.81 -9.91 -3.00
C ALA A 109 1.13 -9.07 -1.92
N TYR A 110 1.05 -9.62 -0.71
CA TYR A 110 0.41 -8.95 0.42
C TYR A 110 1.42 -8.53 1.47
N LEU A 111 1.17 -7.36 2.05
CA LEU A 111 1.94 -6.84 3.17
C LEU A 111 0.99 -6.21 4.20
N ARG A 112 1.46 -6.16 5.45
CA ARG A 112 0.92 -5.20 6.41
C ARG A 112 1.91 -4.05 6.53
N ASP A 113 1.37 -2.83 6.55
CA ASP A 113 2.19 -1.65 6.79
C ASP A 113 2.58 -1.57 8.27
N PRO A 114 3.43 -0.60 8.69
CA PRO A 114 3.86 -0.51 10.09
C PRO A 114 2.73 -0.32 11.11
N SER A 115 1.57 0.13 10.70
CA SER A 115 0.40 0.28 11.58
C SER A 115 -0.61 -0.86 11.43
N GLY A 116 -0.28 -1.89 10.65
CA GLY A 116 -1.07 -3.09 10.50
C GLY A 116 -2.09 -3.06 9.37
N ASN A 117 -2.15 -2.00 8.57
CA ASN A 117 -3.05 -1.94 7.43
C ASN A 117 -2.66 -2.99 6.39
N LYS A 118 -3.64 -3.75 5.90
CA LYS A 118 -3.41 -4.77 4.88
C LYS A 118 -3.45 -4.14 3.49
N ILE A 119 -2.38 -4.33 2.76
CA ILE A 119 -2.26 -3.83 1.40
C ILE A 119 -1.71 -4.92 0.48
N CYS A 120 -1.89 -4.74 -0.81
CA CYS A 120 -1.30 -5.64 -1.79
C CYS A 120 -0.93 -4.88 -3.07
N ALA A 121 -0.05 -5.47 -3.84
CA ALA A 121 0.16 -5.09 -5.23
C ALA A 121 -0.44 -6.18 -6.11
N LEU A 122 -1.09 -5.78 -7.19
CA LEU A 122 -1.78 -6.68 -8.09
C LEU A 122 -1.41 -6.35 -9.53
N HIS A 123 -0.95 -7.37 -10.23
CA HIS A 123 -0.75 -7.31 -11.68
C HIS A 123 -1.76 -8.23 -12.36
N ARG A 124 -2.51 -7.69 -13.31
CA ARG A 124 -3.41 -8.47 -14.13
C ARG A 124 -2.80 -8.57 -15.52
N PRO A 125 -2.47 -9.79 -15.97
CA PRO A 125 -1.97 -9.99 -17.33
C PRO A 125 -2.99 -9.50 -18.37
N ALA A 126 -2.50 -8.96 -19.46
CA ALA A 126 -3.33 -8.46 -20.56
C ALA A 126 -4.12 -9.59 -21.24
#